data_0ad561f0b205d989292f77876dc28e62
#
_entry.id   0ad561f0b205d989292f77876dc28e62
#
_cell.length_a   1.000
_cell.length_b   1.000
_cell.length_c   1.000
_cell.angle_alpha   90.00
_cell.angle_beta   90.00
_cell.angle_gamma   90.00
#
_symmetry.space_group_name_H-M   'P 1'
#
loop_
_entity.id
_entity.type
_entity.pdbx_description
1 polymer ?
#
loop_
_entity_poly.entity_id
_entity_poly.type
_entity_poly.pdbx_seq_one_letter_code
_entity_poly.pdbx_strand_id
1 'polypeptide(L)'
;TDFFIDGFPVLRGKWLKFDEDRFLKKFTEKYLRNKKLDSHRLAQQKGAKILGFKKYYKFHHVPYALRKSTFESFFESNKEIEVENIRYKFRNLNQFTPQGLINHLEIKNKTCVLSNKLQLIYMKPIRKSLWELKYKLNSFSDNKLFLCLQSLDQCKPNKLKYLLNWLTFLVK
;
A
#
# COMPACT_ATOMS: atom_id res chain seq x y z
N THR A 1 -3.22 -16.19 10.66
CA THR A 1 -2.86 -15.21 9.60
C THR A 1 -1.39 -15.25 9.43
N ASP A 2 -0.95 -15.95 8.40
CA ASP A 2 0.47 -16.14 8.22
C ASP A 2 1.08 -14.91 7.54
N PHE A 3 1.90 -14.17 8.27
CA PHE A 3 2.76 -13.14 7.70
C PHE A 3 3.97 -13.76 7.00
N PHE A 4 4.36 -14.95 7.43
CA PHE A 4 5.41 -15.76 6.83
C PHE A 4 4.93 -17.19 6.65
N ILE A 5 5.34 -17.80 5.53
CA ILE A 5 5.17 -19.23 5.23
C ILE A 5 6.56 -19.76 4.92
N ASP A 6 7.02 -20.77 5.66
CA ASP A 6 8.37 -21.36 5.54
C ASP A 6 9.50 -20.30 5.53
N GLY A 7 9.36 -19.27 6.38
CA GLY A 7 10.32 -18.17 6.46
C GLY A 7 10.21 -17.13 5.35
N PHE A 8 9.31 -17.30 4.36
CA PHE A 8 9.08 -16.34 3.29
C PHE A 8 7.93 -15.39 3.63
N PRO A 9 8.11 -14.05 3.42
CA PRO A 9 7.05 -13.09 3.65
C PRO A 9 5.88 -13.31 2.69
N VAL A 10 4.66 -13.21 3.20
CA VAL A 10 3.42 -13.29 2.40
C VAL A 10 3.04 -11.89 1.93
N LEU A 11 3.20 -11.64 0.65
CA LEU A 11 2.91 -10.36 0.01
C LEU A 11 1.49 -10.35 -0.56
N ARG A 12 0.62 -9.48 -0.02
CA ARG A 12 -0.79 -9.36 -0.41
C ARG A 12 -1.00 -8.21 -1.35
N GLY A 13 -1.45 -8.50 -2.57
CA GLY A 13 -1.60 -7.48 -3.59
C GLY A 13 -2.04 -8.03 -4.94
N LYS A 14 -1.78 -7.27 -5.99
CA LYS A 14 -2.03 -7.68 -7.38
C LYS A 14 -1.10 -6.99 -8.36
N TRP A 15 -0.78 -7.68 -9.46
CA TRP A 15 0.00 -7.11 -10.55
C TRP A 15 -0.79 -6.06 -11.32
N LEU A 16 -0.16 -4.93 -11.58
CA LEU A 16 -0.70 -3.84 -12.40
C LEU A 16 0.36 -3.34 -13.37
N LYS A 17 -0.05 -2.87 -14.56
CA LYS A 17 0.80 -2.09 -15.45
C LYS A 17 1.16 -0.76 -14.78
N PHE A 18 2.30 -0.19 -15.12
CA PHE A 18 2.63 1.18 -14.71
C PHE A 18 1.59 2.17 -15.22
N ASP A 19 1.43 3.28 -14.53
CA ASP A 19 0.42 4.28 -14.90
C ASP A 19 0.70 4.89 -16.27
N GLU A 20 1.95 5.09 -16.61
CA GLU A 20 2.38 5.57 -17.94
C GLU A 20 1.99 4.62 -19.09
N ASP A 21 1.90 3.31 -18.80
CA ASP A 21 1.52 2.30 -19.80
C ASP A 21 -0.01 2.12 -19.94
N ARG A 22 -0.78 2.69 -18.97
CA ARG A 22 -2.25 2.53 -18.93
C ARG A 22 -2.98 3.53 -19.78
N PHE A 23 -2.37 4.69 -19.98
CA PHE A 23 -2.98 5.77 -20.73
C PHE A 23 -2.29 5.90 -22.07
N LEU A 24 -3.08 5.84 -23.17
CA LEU A 24 -2.63 6.28 -24.46
C LEU A 24 -1.97 7.65 -24.33
N LYS A 25 -0.72 7.80 -24.73
CA LYS A 25 0.16 8.98 -24.56
C LYS A 25 -0.52 10.37 -24.73
N LYS A 26 -1.58 10.46 -25.53
CA LYS A 26 -2.32 11.71 -25.79
C LYS A 26 -3.20 12.22 -24.64
N PHE A 27 -3.63 11.36 -23.72
CA PHE A 27 -4.46 11.78 -22.58
C PHE A 27 -3.64 12.10 -21.31
N THR A 28 -2.40 11.63 -21.26
CA THR A 28 -1.57 11.68 -20.05
C THR A 28 -1.19 13.11 -19.68
N GLU A 29 -0.80 13.95 -20.62
CA GLU A 29 -0.35 15.32 -20.34
C GLU A 29 -1.48 16.23 -19.84
N LYS A 30 -2.67 16.14 -20.45
CA LYS A 30 -3.85 16.92 -20.02
C LYS A 30 -4.39 16.46 -18.67
N TYR A 31 -4.34 15.16 -18.40
CA TYR A 31 -4.84 14.56 -17.17
C TYR A 31 -3.86 14.76 -16.01
N LEU A 32 -2.55 14.74 -16.26
CA LEU A 32 -1.51 14.95 -15.26
C LEU A 32 -1.42 16.41 -14.81
N ARG A 33 -1.73 17.38 -15.69
CA ARG A 33 -1.79 18.82 -15.33
C ARG A 33 -2.91 19.13 -14.34
N ASN A 34 -4.00 18.37 -14.31
CA ASN A 34 -5.20 18.65 -13.52
C ASN A 34 -5.41 17.76 -12.30
N LYS A 35 -4.60 16.71 -12.09
CA LYS A 35 -4.67 15.87 -10.88
C LYS A 35 -3.42 16.03 -10.04
N LYS A 36 -3.63 16.33 -8.76
CA LYS A 36 -2.62 16.12 -7.72
C LYS A 36 -2.16 14.67 -7.85
N LEU A 37 -0.97 14.46 -8.41
CA LEU A 37 -0.38 13.13 -8.62
C LEU A 37 -0.44 12.36 -7.30
N ASP A 38 -0.96 11.14 -7.32
CA ASP A 38 -0.91 10.24 -6.17
C ASP A 38 0.54 9.83 -5.94
N SER A 39 1.24 10.65 -5.15
CA SER A 39 2.66 10.47 -4.85
C SER A 39 2.97 9.10 -4.24
N HIS A 40 2.02 8.53 -3.46
CA HIS A 40 2.21 7.22 -2.84
C HIS A 40 2.21 6.09 -3.88
N ARG A 41 1.29 6.13 -4.86
CA ARG A 41 1.22 5.12 -5.91
C ARG A 41 2.43 5.18 -6.83
N LEU A 42 2.88 6.39 -7.18
CA LEU A 42 4.10 6.58 -7.99
C LEU A 42 5.34 6.10 -7.25
N ALA A 43 5.43 6.35 -5.95
CA ALA A 43 6.53 5.88 -5.11
C ALA A 43 6.61 4.33 -5.03
N GLN A 44 5.46 3.63 -5.00
CA GLN A 44 5.45 2.16 -5.11
C GLN A 44 5.96 1.69 -6.49
N GLN A 45 5.52 2.36 -7.57
CA GLN A 45 5.96 2.04 -8.92
C GLN A 45 7.45 2.28 -9.12
N LYS A 46 7.99 3.34 -8.50
CA LYS A 46 9.42 3.66 -8.61
C LYS A 46 10.30 2.57 -8.03
N GLY A 47 9.94 1.98 -6.89
CA GLY A 47 10.66 0.83 -6.34
C GLY A 47 10.72 -0.36 -7.32
N ALA A 48 9.62 -0.66 -8.01
CA ALA A 48 9.60 -1.71 -9.03
C ALA A 48 10.47 -1.36 -10.25
N LYS A 49 10.45 -0.09 -10.71
CA LYS A 49 11.24 0.36 -11.86
C LYS A 49 12.74 0.30 -11.61
N ILE A 50 13.19 0.70 -10.42
CA ILE A 50 14.60 0.61 -10.00
C ILE A 50 15.12 -0.82 -10.17
N LEU A 51 14.27 -1.82 -9.93
CA LEU A 51 14.61 -3.23 -10.05
C LEU A 51 14.40 -3.83 -11.45
N GLY A 52 13.99 -3.03 -12.43
CA GLY A 52 13.82 -3.44 -13.83
C GLY A 52 12.50 -4.17 -14.14
N PHE A 53 11.49 -4.08 -13.27
CA PHE A 53 10.20 -4.68 -13.55
C PHE A 53 9.44 -3.95 -14.67
N LYS A 54 8.72 -4.70 -15.51
CA LYS A 54 7.80 -4.16 -16.53
C LYS A 54 6.38 -3.91 -16.03
N LYS A 55 6.08 -4.39 -14.82
CA LYS A 55 4.82 -4.21 -14.09
C LYS A 55 5.16 -4.04 -12.61
N TYR A 56 4.24 -3.48 -11.82
CA TYR A 56 4.44 -3.42 -10.37
C TYR A 56 3.38 -4.23 -9.63
N TYR A 57 3.78 -4.77 -8.49
CA TYR A 57 2.86 -5.45 -7.58
C TYR A 57 2.29 -4.38 -6.64
N LYS A 58 1.00 -4.05 -6.83
CA LYS A 58 0.30 -3.09 -5.97
C LYS A 58 -0.11 -3.77 -4.68
N PHE A 59 0.48 -3.35 -3.57
CA PHE A 59 0.19 -3.87 -2.24
C PHE A 59 -1.12 -3.33 -1.69
N HIS A 60 -1.83 -4.16 -0.93
CA HIS A 60 -3.01 -3.76 -0.17
C HIS A 60 -2.62 -2.97 1.09
N HIS A 61 -3.57 -2.26 1.70
CA HIS A 61 -3.37 -1.54 2.96
C HIS A 61 -3.44 -2.50 4.17
N VAL A 62 -2.60 -3.50 4.17
CA VAL A 62 -2.44 -4.48 5.25
C VAL A 62 -1.07 -4.30 5.89
N PRO A 63 -0.83 -4.81 7.11
CA PRO A 63 0.52 -4.89 7.64
C PRO A 63 1.43 -5.68 6.69
N TYR A 64 2.67 -5.23 6.54
CA TYR A 64 3.65 -5.86 5.66
C TYR A 64 4.64 -6.70 6.46
N ALA A 65 4.85 -7.93 6.02
CA ALA A 65 5.98 -8.72 6.47
C ALA A 65 7.23 -8.27 5.69
N LEU A 66 8.22 -7.72 6.39
CA LEU A 66 9.46 -7.22 5.79
C LEU A 66 10.66 -7.90 6.47
N ARG A 67 11.61 -8.39 5.67
CA ARG A 67 12.87 -8.88 6.16
C ARG A 67 13.91 -7.78 6.17
N LYS A 68 14.49 -7.52 7.33
CA LYS A 68 15.54 -6.51 7.52
C LYS A 68 16.76 -6.81 6.64
N SER A 69 17.18 -8.08 6.59
CA SER A 69 18.33 -8.52 5.80
C SER A 69 18.21 -8.21 4.30
N THR A 70 17.00 -8.30 3.71
CA THR A 70 16.77 -7.93 2.31
C THR A 70 17.04 -6.45 2.07
N PHE A 71 16.73 -5.61 3.05
CA PHE A 71 17.02 -4.18 3.02
C PHE A 71 18.51 -3.89 3.08
N GLU A 72 19.15 -4.46 4.08
CA GLU A 72 20.57 -4.27 4.36
C GLU A 72 21.41 -4.69 3.15
N SER A 73 21.25 -5.93 2.68
CA SER A 73 22.01 -6.44 1.54
C SER A 73 21.83 -5.62 0.26
N PHE A 74 20.63 -5.08 0.02
CA PHE A 74 20.41 -4.24 -1.15
C PHE A 74 21.16 -2.90 -1.02
N PHE A 75 21.06 -2.23 0.12
CA PHE A 75 21.68 -0.90 0.31
C PHE A 75 23.17 -0.95 0.56
N GLU A 76 23.72 -2.07 1.03
CA GLU A 76 25.18 -2.28 1.05
C GLU A 76 25.79 -2.16 -0.35
N SER A 77 25.08 -2.70 -1.37
CA SER A 77 25.53 -2.68 -2.76
C SER A 77 25.01 -1.48 -3.58
N ASN A 78 24.10 -0.66 -3.03
CA ASN A 78 23.42 0.42 -3.75
C ASN A 78 23.25 1.65 -2.85
N LYS A 79 24.35 2.11 -2.25
CA LYS A 79 24.34 3.20 -1.27
C LYS A 79 23.82 4.52 -1.84
N GLU A 80 24.10 4.80 -3.10
CA GLU A 80 23.64 5.98 -3.82
C GLU A 80 22.10 6.04 -3.92
N ILE A 81 21.43 4.88 -4.09
CA ILE A 81 19.95 4.78 -4.13
C ILE A 81 19.36 5.09 -2.77
N GLU A 82 19.99 4.66 -1.68
CA GLU A 82 19.57 4.99 -0.32
C GLU A 82 19.70 6.50 -0.09
N VAL A 83 20.87 7.06 -0.31
CA VAL A 83 21.17 8.49 -0.10
C VAL A 83 20.21 9.35 -0.91
N GLU A 84 19.98 9.03 -2.18
CA GLU A 84 19.04 9.76 -3.04
C GLU A 84 17.62 9.70 -2.47
N ASN A 85 17.19 8.58 -1.91
CA ASN A 85 15.84 8.43 -1.39
C ASN A 85 15.60 9.18 -0.08
N ILE A 86 16.62 9.30 0.80
CA ILE A 86 16.50 9.94 2.13
C ILE A 86 16.85 11.42 2.15
N ARG A 87 17.47 11.99 1.10
CA ARG A 87 17.93 13.39 1.08
C ARG A 87 16.83 14.43 1.18
N TYR A 88 15.58 14.06 0.92
CA TYR A 88 14.45 14.99 0.90
C TYR A 88 13.87 15.19 2.30
N LYS A 89 13.77 16.45 2.74
CA LYS A 89 13.15 16.83 4.03
C LYS A 89 11.67 16.42 4.11
N PHE A 90 10.94 16.47 3.00
CA PHE A 90 9.54 16.12 2.89
C PHE A 90 9.33 15.12 1.76
N ARG A 91 8.14 14.47 1.72
CA ARG A 91 7.78 13.56 0.63
C ARG A 91 7.97 14.21 -0.73
N ASN A 92 8.73 13.56 -1.61
CA ASN A 92 9.04 13.98 -2.95
C ASN A 92 8.62 12.93 -3.97
N LEU A 93 8.27 13.35 -5.20
CA LEU A 93 7.93 12.43 -6.30
C LEU A 93 9.11 11.55 -6.74
N ASN A 94 10.33 11.98 -6.43
CA ASN A 94 11.54 11.20 -6.71
C ASN A 94 11.82 10.09 -5.72
N GLN A 95 11.10 10.03 -4.61
CA GLN A 95 11.26 8.96 -3.63
C GLN A 95 10.48 7.72 -4.01
N PHE A 96 11.00 6.57 -3.63
CA PHE A 96 10.24 5.32 -3.58
C PHE A 96 9.77 5.02 -2.15
N THR A 97 8.75 4.17 -2.00
CA THR A 97 8.39 3.66 -0.69
C THR A 97 9.30 2.48 -0.33
N PRO A 98 9.88 2.46 0.89
CA PRO A 98 10.71 1.33 1.33
C PRO A 98 10.01 -0.02 1.15
N GLN A 99 8.75 -0.13 1.55
CA GLN A 99 7.95 -1.34 1.37
C GLN A 99 7.83 -1.74 -0.11
N GLY A 100 7.66 -0.73 -1.00
CA GLY A 100 7.59 -0.96 -2.44
C GLY A 100 8.86 -1.58 -2.99
N LEU A 101 10.01 -1.07 -2.58
CA LEU A 101 11.32 -1.58 -3.01
C LEU A 101 11.57 -2.99 -2.48
N ILE A 102 11.49 -3.19 -1.15
CA ILE A 102 11.76 -4.48 -0.50
C ILE A 102 10.89 -5.59 -1.04
N ASN A 103 9.59 -5.35 -1.11
CA ASN A 103 8.67 -6.38 -1.56
C ASN A 103 8.95 -6.77 -3.02
N HIS A 104 9.39 -5.83 -3.86
CA HIS A 104 9.81 -6.18 -5.22
C HIS A 104 11.18 -6.89 -5.26
N LEU A 105 12.07 -6.62 -4.31
CA LEU A 105 13.31 -7.42 -4.13
C LEU A 105 12.98 -8.87 -3.78
N GLU A 106 12.07 -9.07 -2.83
CA GLU A 106 11.60 -10.42 -2.46
C GLU A 106 11.00 -11.15 -3.66
N ILE A 107 10.20 -10.44 -4.48
CA ILE A 107 9.63 -11.00 -5.71
C ILE A 107 10.73 -11.35 -6.73
N LYS A 108 11.70 -10.46 -6.92
CA LYS A 108 12.81 -10.65 -7.86
C LYS A 108 13.67 -11.85 -7.47
N ASN A 109 13.93 -12.00 -6.18
CA ASN A 109 14.73 -13.08 -5.61
C ASN A 109 13.94 -14.39 -5.43
N LYS A 110 12.61 -14.39 -5.70
CA LYS A 110 11.70 -15.52 -5.48
C LYS A 110 11.68 -16.00 -4.02
N THR A 111 11.81 -15.07 -3.08
CA THR A 111 11.88 -15.32 -1.63
C THR A 111 10.64 -14.81 -0.91
N CYS A 112 9.49 -14.87 -1.56
CA CYS A 112 8.18 -14.48 -0.99
C CYS A 112 7.07 -15.36 -1.52
N VAL A 113 5.94 -15.38 -0.81
CA VAL A 113 4.68 -15.99 -1.25
C VAL A 113 3.74 -14.86 -1.70
N LEU A 114 3.24 -14.92 -2.94
CA LEU A 114 2.27 -13.96 -3.45
C LEU A 114 0.85 -14.41 -3.15
N SER A 115 0.04 -13.50 -2.61
CA SER A 115 -1.37 -13.74 -2.33
C SER A 115 -2.25 -12.61 -2.87
N ASN A 116 -3.29 -12.97 -3.61
CA ASN A 116 -4.33 -12.05 -4.07
C ASN A 116 -5.53 -11.97 -3.11
N LYS A 117 -5.53 -12.75 -2.02
CA LYS A 117 -6.61 -12.75 -1.04
C LYS A 117 -6.69 -11.38 -0.35
N LEU A 118 -7.79 -10.68 -0.58
CA LEU A 118 -8.09 -9.41 0.09
C LEU A 118 -8.79 -9.68 1.42
N GLN A 119 -7.99 -9.92 2.46
CA GLN A 119 -8.47 -10.12 3.83
C GLN A 119 -8.59 -8.78 4.59
N LEU A 120 -9.01 -7.73 3.90
CA LEU A 120 -9.00 -6.36 4.37
C LEU A 120 -10.35 -5.69 4.14
N ILE A 121 -10.84 -5.00 5.16
CA ILE A 121 -11.82 -3.92 4.99
C ILE A 121 -11.06 -2.59 5.02
N TYR A 122 -11.06 -1.90 3.88
CA TYR A 122 -10.49 -0.56 3.76
C TYR A 122 -11.58 0.49 3.60
N MET A 123 -11.55 1.52 4.43
CA MET A 123 -12.50 2.63 4.38
C MET A 123 -11.83 3.99 4.59
N LYS A 124 -12.40 4.99 3.91
CA LYS A 124 -12.23 6.42 4.22
C LYS A 124 -13.55 6.95 4.74
N PRO A 125 -13.78 6.95 6.05
CA PRO A 125 -15.08 7.32 6.63
C PRO A 125 -15.54 8.73 6.26
N ILE A 126 -14.62 9.67 6.04
CA ILE A 126 -14.94 11.04 5.60
C ILE A 126 -15.72 11.09 4.28
N ARG A 127 -15.52 10.09 3.40
CA ARG A 127 -16.14 10.02 2.06
C ARG A 127 -17.41 9.16 2.03
N LYS A 128 -17.83 8.61 3.17
CA LYS A 128 -18.96 7.69 3.28
C LYS A 128 -20.09 8.30 4.10
N SER A 129 -21.32 8.01 3.75
CA SER A 129 -22.45 8.26 4.63
C SER A 129 -22.40 7.36 5.86
N LEU A 130 -23.14 7.68 6.91
CA LEU A 130 -23.21 6.81 8.10
C LEU A 130 -23.84 5.45 7.76
N TRP A 131 -24.82 5.43 6.85
CA TRP A 131 -25.44 4.20 6.38
C TRP A 131 -24.45 3.29 5.64
N GLU A 132 -23.68 3.85 4.70
CA GLU A 132 -22.63 3.10 3.99
C GLU A 132 -21.58 2.53 4.94
N LEU A 133 -21.22 3.27 5.99
CA LEU A 133 -20.29 2.79 7.02
C LEU A 133 -20.88 1.59 7.76
N LYS A 134 -22.14 1.69 8.24
CA LYS A 134 -22.85 0.60 8.90
C LYS A 134 -22.92 -0.65 8.02
N TYR A 135 -23.34 -0.49 6.77
CA TYR A 135 -23.42 -1.60 5.82
C TYR A 135 -22.09 -2.30 5.63
N LYS A 136 -21.01 -1.52 5.45
CA LYS A 136 -19.68 -2.07 5.20
C LYS A 136 -19.06 -2.72 6.44
N LEU A 137 -19.35 -2.21 7.63
CA LEU A 137 -18.89 -2.80 8.89
C LEU A 137 -19.65 -4.08 9.22
N ASN A 138 -20.95 -4.15 8.89
CA ASN A 138 -21.73 -5.38 9.05
C ASN A 138 -21.29 -6.50 8.09
N SER A 139 -20.53 -6.18 7.03
CA SER A 139 -19.88 -7.18 6.17
C SER A 139 -18.55 -7.72 6.73
N PHE A 140 -18.18 -7.31 7.94
CA PHE A 140 -17.04 -7.88 8.64
C PHE A 140 -17.32 -9.35 8.96
N SER A 141 -16.43 -10.23 8.57
CA SER A 141 -16.57 -11.67 8.73
C SER A 141 -15.20 -12.28 9.03
N ASP A 142 -15.17 -13.51 9.50
CA ASP A 142 -13.95 -14.20 9.95
C ASP A 142 -12.84 -14.28 8.88
N ASN A 143 -13.20 -14.16 7.60
CA ASN A 143 -12.23 -14.12 6.51
C ASN A 143 -11.57 -12.72 6.32
N LYS A 144 -11.98 -11.68 7.09
CA LYS A 144 -11.42 -10.33 7.09
C LYS A 144 -10.54 -10.14 8.32
N LEU A 145 -9.25 -10.29 8.11
CA LEU A 145 -8.24 -10.24 9.18
C LEU A 145 -7.76 -8.82 9.49
N PHE A 146 -7.99 -7.89 8.56
CA PHE A 146 -7.48 -6.54 8.67
C PHE A 146 -8.58 -5.50 8.47
N LEU A 147 -8.53 -4.46 9.29
CA LEU A 147 -9.37 -3.26 9.17
C LEU A 147 -8.47 -2.04 9.03
N CYS A 148 -8.66 -1.26 7.98
CA CYS A 148 -7.97 0.01 7.78
C CYS A 148 -8.99 1.15 7.69
N LEU A 149 -9.05 1.98 8.71
CA LEU A 149 -9.85 3.20 8.78
C LEU A 149 -8.93 4.41 8.57
N GLN A 150 -9.03 5.06 7.42
CA GLN A 150 -8.14 6.17 7.07
C GLN A 150 -8.77 7.54 7.41
N SER A 151 -7.96 8.46 7.95
CA SER A 151 -8.32 9.86 8.21
C SER A 151 -9.49 9.99 9.22
N LEU A 152 -9.43 9.28 10.34
CA LEU A 152 -10.43 9.37 11.40
C LEU A 152 -10.47 10.76 12.05
N ASP A 153 -9.33 11.44 12.12
CA ASP A 153 -9.15 12.82 12.59
C ASP A 153 -10.04 13.82 11.84
N GLN A 154 -10.39 13.52 10.59
CA GLN A 154 -11.20 14.38 9.74
C GLN A 154 -12.69 13.99 9.72
N CYS A 155 -13.08 13.02 10.52
CA CYS A 155 -14.46 12.55 10.59
C CYS A 155 -15.36 13.53 11.34
N LYS A 156 -16.61 13.67 10.89
CA LYS A 156 -17.65 14.34 11.67
C LYS A 156 -17.87 13.62 13.01
N PRO A 157 -18.13 14.33 14.12
CA PRO A 157 -18.21 13.74 15.45
C PRO A 157 -19.15 12.55 15.57
N ASN A 158 -20.33 12.60 14.95
CA ASN A 158 -21.30 11.51 14.97
C ASN A 158 -20.80 10.23 14.29
N LYS A 159 -20.07 10.35 13.19
CA LYS A 159 -19.46 9.21 12.50
C LYS A 159 -18.32 8.64 13.34
N LEU A 160 -17.46 9.51 13.89
CA LEU A 160 -16.35 9.09 14.74
C LEU A 160 -16.85 8.33 15.96
N LYS A 161 -17.85 8.87 16.67
CA LYS A 161 -18.49 8.22 17.83
C LYS A 161 -19.03 6.82 17.46
N TYR A 162 -19.72 6.71 16.34
CA TYR A 162 -20.22 5.42 15.87
C TYR A 162 -19.08 4.42 15.62
N LEU A 163 -18.01 4.83 14.93
CA LEU A 163 -16.87 3.97 14.62
C LEU A 163 -16.13 3.52 15.88
N LEU A 164 -15.92 4.42 16.84
CA LEU A 164 -15.27 4.09 18.09
C LEU A 164 -16.10 3.09 18.91
N ASN A 165 -17.41 3.29 19.02
CA ASN A 165 -18.30 2.33 19.69
C ASN A 165 -18.27 0.95 19.02
N TRP A 166 -18.30 0.91 17.70
CA TRP A 166 -18.21 -0.34 16.95
C TRP A 166 -16.85 -1.05 17.17
N LEU A 167 -15.75 -0.31 17.15
CA LEU A 167 -14.41 -0.87 17.43
C LEU A 167 -14.34 -1.42 18.88
N THR A 168 -14.87 -0.71 19.85
CA THR A 168 -14.91 -1.18 21.25
C THR A 168 -15.69 -2.48 21.40
N PHE A 169 -16.76 -2.66 20.63
CA PHE A 169 -17.52 -3.91 20.59
C PHE A 169 -16.74 -5.05 19.94
N LEU A 170 -15.97 -4.76 18.89
CA LEU A 170 -15.22 -5.77 18.14
C LEU A 170 -14.03 -6.34 18.94
N VAL A 171 -13.46 -5.56 19.87
CA VAL A 171 -12.24 -5.93 20.61
C VAL A 171 -12.57 -6.58 21.97
N LYS A 172 -13.84 -6.59 22.37
CA LYS A 172 -14.32 -7.35 23.54
C LYS A 172 -14.56 -8.81 23.19
#